data_5647ed57ac15ec24d55f824531c8dddb
#
_entry.id   5647ed57ac15ec24d55f824531c8dddb
#
_cell.length_a   1.000
_cell.length_b   1.000
_cell.length_c   1.000
_cell.angle_alpha   90.00
_cell.angle_beta   90.00
_cell.angle_gamma   90.00
#
_symmetry.space_group_name_H-M   'P 1'
#
loop_
_entity.id
_entity.type
_entity.pdbx_description
1 polymer ?
#
loop_
_entity_poly.entity_id
_entity_poly.type
_entity_poly.pdbx_seq_one_letter_code
_entity_poly.pdbx_strand_id
1 'polypeptide(L)'
;ALMSRPAVAGVHCLSVAGLSLSRGPRQLFRDLSWKLDSGNALIFRGANGSGKTTLLRVLAGLTASDSGSVNWDDLRWTPLCAGQRAATLYLGHINALKDELTAAENLSEALSFDGLAATAAAQRASLDRVGLSGRHDLLARRLSQGQKRRIGLARLSLSEKPLWLLDEPTNALDAEGASLFSSLVDEHLNRGGMACIATHL
;
A
#
# COMPACT_ATOMS: atom_id res chain seq x y z
N ALA A 1 -9.90 21.43 13.22
CA ALA A 1 -9.58 21.88 11.87
C ALA A 1 -8.81 20.75 11.19
N LEU A 2 -9.41 20.07 10.22
CA LEU A 2 -8.71 19.14 9.33
C LEU A 2 -7.67 19.97 8.57
N MET A 3 -6.39 19.79 8.88
CA MET A 3 -5.33 20.33 8.03
C MET A 3 -5.47 19.64 6.68
N SER A 4 -5.74 20.39 5.62
CA SER A 4 -5.74 19.89 4.25
C SER A 4 -4.33 19.35 3.98
N ARG A 5 -4.19 18.07 3.72
CA ARG A 5 -2.92 17.48 3.31
C ARG A 5 -2.57 18.02 1.92
N PRO A 6 -1.28 18.27 1.63
CA PRO A 6 -0.86 18.74 0.31
C PRO A 6 -1.27 17.75 -0.78
N ALA A 7 -1.49 18.26 -2.00
CA ALA A 7 -1.67 17.43 -3.18
C ALA A 7 -0.43 16.55 -3.37
N VAL A 8 -0.63 15.34 -3.90
CA VAL A 8 0.50 14.52 -4.38
C VAL A 8 1.17 15.29 -5.50
N ALA A 9 2.47 15.58 -5.37
CA ALA A 9 3.16 16.44 -6.31
C ALA A 9 3.25 15.80 -7.70
N GLY A 10 2.74 16.50 -8.72
CA GLY A 10 2.87 16.14 -10.13
C GLY A 10 1.74 15.25 -10.67
N VAL A 11 1.66 15.19 -12.00
CA VAL A 11 0.85 14.20 -12.74
C VAL A 11 1.81 13.08 -13.12
N HIS A 12 1.52 11.88 -12.70
CA HIS A 12 2.35 10.70 -12.92
C HIS A 12 1.61 9.63 -13.70
N CYS A 13 2.35 8.78 -14.39
CA CYS A 13 1.86 7.61 -15.09
C CYS A 13 2.71 6.38 -14.74
N LEU A 14 2.07 5.34 -14.22
CA LEU A 14 2.68 4.02 -14.07
C LEU A 14 2.33 3.19 -15.31
N SER A 15 3.32 2.73 -16.05
CA SER A 15 3.10 1.86 -17.20
C SER A 15 3.84 0.54 -17.06
N VAL A 16 3.16 -0.52 -17.49
CA VAL A 16 3.69 -1.89 -17.54
C VAL A 16 3.62 -2.36 -18.98
N ALA A 17 4.70 -2.92 -19.50
CA ALA A 17 4.81 -3.39 -20.87
C ALA A 17 5.41 -4.79 -20.96
N GLY A 18 4.65 -5.74 -21.50
CA GLY A 18 5.09 -7.11 -21.77
C GLY A 18 5.51 -7.90 -20.53
N LEU A 19 4.95 -7.57 -19.35
CA LEU A 19 5.38 -8.13 -18.09
C LEU A 19 4.98 -9.60 -17.98
N SER A 20 5.97 -10.48 -17.74
CA SER A 20 5.74 -11.91 -17.56
C SER A 20 6.52 -12.43 -16.36
N LEU A 21 5.93 -13.40 -15.67
CA LEU A 21 6.57 -14.06 -14.53
C LEU A 21 6.09 -15.48 -14.37
N SER A 22 7.04 -16.38 -14.12
CA SER A 22 6.82 -17.78 -13.78
C SER A 22 7.37 -18.10 -12.39
N ARG A 23 6.83 -19.12 -11.76
CA ARG A 23 7.32 -19.65 -10.49
C ARG A 23 7.52 -21.16 -10.63
N GLY A 24 8.76 -21.56 -10.83
CA GLY A 24 9.05 -22.93 -11.28
C GLY A 24 8.35 -23.21 -12.62
N PRO A 25 7.66 -24.35 -12.77
CA PRO A 25 6.96 -24.67 -14.02
C PRO A 25 5.67 -23.90 -14.25
N ARG A 26 5.19 -23.15 -13.24
CA ARG A 26 3.89 -22.45 -13.32
C ARG A 26 4.08 -21.01 -13.78
N GLN A 27 3.50 -20.67 -14.93
CA GLN A 27 3.36 -19.30 -15.37
C GLN A 27 2.25 -18.60 -14.56
N LEU A 28 2.60 -17.51 -13.87
CA LEU A 28 1.66 -16.73 -13.07
C LEU A 28 0.92 -15.70 -13.93
N PHE A 29 1.67 -14.98 -14.78
CA PHE A 29 1.11 -14.06 -15.77
C PHE A 29 2.05 -13.94 -16.96
N ARG A 30 1.48 -13.58 -18.12
CA ARG A 30 2.19 -13.49 -19.39
C ARG A 30 1.76 -12.25 -20.15
N ASP A 31 2.74 -11.49 -20.66
CA ASP A 31 2.56 -10.36 -21.57
C ASP A 31 1.56 -9.30 -21.06
N LEU A 32 1.59 -9.03 -19.74
CA LEU A 32 0.73 -8.00 -19.16
C LEU A 32 1.20 -6.61 -19.58
N SER A 33 0.29 -5.84 -20.13
CA SER A 33 0.54 -4.45 -20.55
C SER A 33 -0.64 -3.57 -20.19
N TRP A 34 -0.39 -2.46 -19.48
CA TRP A 34 -1.39 -1.47 -19.07
C TRP A 34 -0.74 -0.16 -18.62
N LYS A 35 -1.57 0.85 -18.46
CA LYS A 35 -1.19 2.16 -17.89
C LYS A 35 -2.17 2.57 -16.81
N LEU A 36 -1.65 3.32 -15.84
CA LEU A 36 -2.41 3.89 -14.74
C LEU A 36 -1.94 5.33 -14.54
N ASP A 37 -2.84 6.26 -14.71
CA ASP A 37 -2.57 7.70 -14.56
C ASP A 37 -3.00 8.18 -13.17
N SER A 38 -2.41 9.28 -12.71
CA SER A 38 -2.75 9.98 -11.47
C SER A 38 -4.27 10.15 -11.30
N GLY A 39 -4.74 9.99 -10.07
CA GLY A 39 -6.15 10.07 -9.71
C GLY A 39 -6.95 8.79 -9.95
N ASN A 40 -6.31 7.71 -10.40
CA ASN A 40 -7.00 6.46 -10.72
C ASN A 40 -6.51 5.27 -9.88
N ALA A 41 -7.36 4.26 -9.80
CA ALA A 41 -7.02 2.98 -9.19
C ALA A 41 -7.21 1.83 -10.20
N LEU A 42 -6.30 0.84 -10.13
CA LEU A 42 -6.40 -0.41 -10.87
C LEU A 42 -6.63 -1.56 -9.89
N ILE A 43 -7.71 -2.32 -10.11
CA ILE A 43 -8.09 -3.43 -9.24
C ILE A 43 -7.76 -4.75 -9.94
N PHE A 44 -6.88 -5.55 -9.33
CA PHE A 44 -6.56 -6.90 -9.77
C PHE A 44 -7.46 -7.90 -9.06
N ARG A 45 -8.37 -8.52 -9.80
CA ARG A 45 -9.28 -9.54 -9.27
C ARG A 45 -8.88 -10.94 -9.74
N GLY A 46 -9.13 -11.94 -8.91
CA GLY A 46 -8.86 -13.34 -9.27
C GLY A 46 -8.74 -14.24 -8.05
N ALA A 47 -8.79 -15.55 -8.27
CA ALA A 47 -8.67 -16.55 -7.23
C ALA A 47 -7.35 -16.47 -6.45
N ASN A 48 -7.32 -17.05 -5.26
CA ASN A 48 -6.07 -17.19 -4.50
C ASN A 48 -5.04 -17.98 -5.31
N GLY A 49 -3.79 -17.53 -5.27
CA GLY A 49 -2.70 -18.12 -6.05
C GLY A 49 -2.67 -17.74 -7.54
N SER A 50 -3.51 -16.80 -8.02
CA SER A 50 -3.49 -16.32 -9.42
C SER A 50 -2.32 -15.39 -9.75
N GLY A 51 -1.47 -15.04 -8.77
CA GLY A 51 -0.29 -14.19 -8.98
C GLY A 51 -0.47 -12.72 -8.59
N LYS A 52 -1.63 -12.29 -8.06
CA LYS A 52 -1.91 -10.89 -7.68
C LYS A 52 -0.87 -10.30 -6.72
N THR A 53 -0.62 -10.99 -5.60
CA THR A 53 0.43 -10.61 -4.65
C THR A 53 1.80 -10.51 -5.32
N THR A 54 2.11 -11.46 -6.20
CA THR A 54 3.39 -11.48 -6.91
C THR A 54 3.50 -10.29 -7.88
N LEU A 55 2.42 -9.96 -8.57
CA LEU A 55 2.36 -8.76 -9.43
C LEU A 55 2.61 -7.49 -8.61
N LEU A 56 1.91 -7.30 -7.47
CA LEU A 56 2.16 -6.16 -6.59
C LEU A 56 3.61 -6.11 -6.08
N ARG A 57 4.21 -7.28 -5.78
CA ARG A 57 5.62 -7.34 -5.37
C ARG A 57 6.59 -6.99 -6.49
N VAL A 58 6.26 -7.30 -7.75
CA VAL A 58 7.04 -6.84 -8.92
C VAL A 58 6.93 -5.31 -9.04
N LEU A 59 5.72 -4.75 -8.93
CA LEU A 59 5.51 -3.30 -8.94
C LEU A 59 6.22 -2.59 -7.79
N ALA A 60 6.32 -3.25 -6.62
CA ALA A 60 7.07 -2.74 -5.46
C ALA A 60 8.60 -2.91 -5.58
N GLY A 61 9.09 -3.58 -6.63
CA GLY A 61 10.51 -3.90 -6.80
C GLY A 61 11.03 -5.01 -5.88
N LEU A 62 10.15 -5.70 -5.18
CA LEU A 62 10.50 -6.78 -4.23
C LEU A 62 10.72 -8.13 -4.93
N THR A 63 10.34 -8.23 -6.20
CA THR A 63 10.49 -9.45 -7.02
C THR A 63 10.81 -9.01 -8.45
N ALA A 64 11.82 -9.63 -9.07
CA ALA A 64 12.10 -9.41 -10.48
C ALA A 64 11.10 -10.17 -11.36
N SER A 65 10.74 -9.59 -12.52
CA SER A 65 9.98 -10.27 -13.57
C SER A 65 10.92 -11.06 -14.49
N ASP A 66 10.39 -12.06 -15.19
CA ASP A 66 11.15 -12.81 -16.21
C ASP A 66 11.38 -11.95 -17.45
N SER A 67 10.40 -11.14 -17.84
CA SER A 67 10.46 -10.23 -18.98
C SER A 67 9.54 -9.02 -18.78
N GLY A 68 9.68 -8.05 -19.69
CA GLY A 68 8.90 -6.82 -19.69
C GLY A 68 9.52 -5.69 -18.87
N SER A 69 8.77 -4.63 -18.66
CA SER A 69 9.22 -3.46 -17.91
C SER A 69 8.10 -2.82 -17.10
N VAL A 70 8.50 -2.18 -16.01
CA VAL A 70 7.69 -1.25 -15.23
C VAL A 70 8.32 0.11 -15.38
N ASN A 71 7.53 1.10 -15.79
CA ASN A 71 8.02 2.46 -15.98
C ASN A 71 7.17 3.43 -15.17
N TRP A 72 7.81 4.43 -14.61
CA TRP A 72 7.20 5.58 -13.94
C TRP A 72 7.47 6.82 -14.76
N ASP A 73 6.45 7.39 -15.32
CA ASP A 73 6.57 8.38 -16.37
C ASP A 73 7.41 7.79 -17.52
N ASP A 74 8.48 8.45 -17.91
CA ASP A 74 9.40 7.99 -18.96
C ASP A 74 10.61 7.19 -18.41
N LEU A 75 10.66 6.95 -17.08
CA LEU A 75 11.78 6.27 -16.44
C LEU A 75 11.47 4.80 -16.19
N ARG A 76 12.30 3.92 -16.74
CA ARG A 76 12.23 2.49 -16.41
C ARG A 76 12.68 2.26 -14.97
N TRP A 77 11.81 1.64 -14.18
CA TRP A 77 12.18 1.18 -12.85
C TRP A 77 12.96 -0.13 -12.90
N THR A 78 14.07 -0.16 -12.19
CA THR A 78 14.77 -1.38 -11.84
C THR A 78 14.39 -1.78 -10.41
N PRO A 79 14.38 -3.08 -10.08
CA PRO A 79 14.00 -3.52 -8.74
C PRO A 79 14.75 -2.78 -7.64
N LEU A 80 14.03 -2.30 -6.64
CA LEU A 80 14.53 -1.56 -5.48
C LEU A 80 15.28 -0.25 -5.80
N CYS A 81 15.10 0.32 -6.98
CA CYS A 81 15.70 1.64 -7.25
C CYS A 81 15.15 2.71 -6.28
N ALA A 82 15.93 3.74 -6.04
CA ALA A 82 15.58 4.80 -5.08
C ALA A 82 14.25 5.50 -5.45
N GLY A 83 14.03 5.78 -6.73
CA GLY A 83 12.80 6.41 -7.23
C GLY A 83 11.56 5.55 -6.96
N GLN A 84 11.64 4.23 -7.21
CA GLN A 84 10.55 3.31 -6.93
C GLN A 84 10.20 3.28 -5.43
N ARG A 85 11.21 3.18 -4.57
CA ARG A 85 11.00 3.19 -3.10
C ARG A 85 10.43 4.52 -2.61
N ALA A 86 10.89 5.64 -3.17
CA ALA A 86 10.37 6.96 -2.82
C ALA A 86 8.91 7.12 -3.22
N ALA A 87 8.53 6.64 -4.41
CA ALA A 87 7.18 6.81 -4.95
C ALA A 87 6.15 5.81 -4.37
N THR A 88 6.57 4.66 -3.85
CA THR A 88 5.67 3.53 -3.58
C THR A 88 5.48 3.27 -2.09
N LEU A 89 4.22 3.11 -1.66
CA LEU A 89 3.86 2.48 -0.39
C LEU A 89 3.28 1.10 -0.68
N TYR A 90 3.88 0.05 -0.12
CA TYR A 90 3.38 -1.31 -0.22
C TYR A 90 2.74 -1.74 1.11
N LEU A 91 1.46 -2.13 1.07
CA LEU A 91 0.74 -2.74 2.18
C LEU A 91 0.45 -4.19 1.81
N GLY A 92 1.25 -5.11 2.36
CA GLY A 92 1.15 -6.53 2.10
C GLY A 92 -0.05 -7.19 2.79
N HIS A 93 -0.30 -8.45 2.43
CA HIS A 93 -1.34 -9.28 3.04
C HIS A 93 -1.07 -9.51 4.54
N ILE A 94 0.18 -9.73 4.94
CA ILE A 94 0.60 -9.85 6.33
C ILE A 94 0.90 -8.45 6.87
N ASN A 95 0.39 -8.15 8.07
CA ASN A 95 0.53 -6.82 8.66
C ASN A 95 1.96 -6.42 9.02
N ALA A 96 2.93 -7.36 8.98
CA ALA A 96 4.36 -7.14 9.28
C ALA A 96 4.60 -6.34 10.59
N LEU A 97 3.76 -6.55 11.59
CA LEU A 97 3.87 -5.91 12.91
C LEU A 97 4.73 -6.74 13.85
N LYS A 98 5.46 -6.07 14.70
CA LYS A 98 6.21 -6.68 15.80
C LYS A 98 5.30 -6.81 17.02
N ASP A 99 5.07 -8.01 17.47
CA ASP A 99 4.14 -8.31 18.57
C ASP A 99 4.57 -7.71 19.92
N GLU A 100 5.87 -7.43 20.09
CA GLU A 100 6.49 -6.82 21.26
C GLU A 100 6.39 -5.28 21.27
N LEU A 101 6.05 -4.66 20.17
CA LEU A 101 5.86 -3.22 20.06
C LEU A 101 4.38 -2.85 20.23
N THR A 102 4.14 -1.66 20.72
CA THR A 102 2.80 -1.05 20.81
C THR A 102 2.26 -0.70 19.43
N ALA A 103 0.97 -0.35 19.35
CA ALA A 103 0.38 0.15 18.10
C ALA A 103 1.10 1.41 17.58
N ALA A 104 1.43 2.35 18.47
CA ALA A 104 2.12 3.58 18.12
C ALA A 104 3.57 3.33 17.66
N GLU A 105 4.31 2.45 18.36
CA GLU A 105 5.67 2.09 17.98
C GLU A 105 5.72 1.36 16.63
N ASN A 106 4.80 0.42 16.37
CA ASN A 106 4.68 -0.24 15.09
C ASN A 106 4.39 0.74 13.95
N LEU A 107 3.49 1.72 14.17
CA LEU A 107 3.21 2.75 13.19
C LEU A 107 4.45 3.63 12.94
N SER A 108 5.14 4.05 14.00
CA SER A 108 6.35 4.87 13.90
C SER A 108 7.46 4.15 13.12
N GLU A 109 7.67 2.85 13.39
CA GLU A 109 8.66 2.04 12.68
C GLU A 109 8.30 1.89 11.19
N ALA A 110 7.02 1.61 10.89
CA ALA A 110 6.56 1.49 9.51
C ALA A 110 6.73 2.79 8.72
N LEU A 111 6.44 3.94 9.33
CA LEU A 111 6.66 5.26 8.72
C LEU A 111 8.15 5.53 8.48
N SER A 112 9.01 5.22 9.44
CA SER A 112 10.46 5.36 9.31
C SER A 112 11.02 4.50 8.17
N PHE A 113 10.52 3.26 8.04
CA PHE A 113 10.90 2.37 6.95
C PHE A 113 10.49 2.93 5.57
N ASP A 114 9.36 3.62 5.50
CA ASP A 114 8.90 4.30 4.27
C ASP A 114 9.65 5.60 3.99
N GLY A 115 10.50 6.06 4.88
CA GLY A 115 11.13 7.37 4.80
C GLY A 115 10.16 8.52 5.06
N LEU A 116 9.07 8.27 5.78
CA LEU A 116 8.05 9.26 6.14
C LEU A 116 8.29 9.77 7.56
N ALA A 117 8.18 11.08 7.73
CA ALA A 117 8.24 11.72 9.04
C ALA A 117 6.84 12.21 9.45
N ALA A 118 6.40 11.78 10.62
CA ALA A 118 5.17 12.28 11.23
C ALA A 118 5.40 12.51 12.72
N THR A 119 4.87 13.61 13.25
CA THR A 119 4.95 13.90 14.68
C THR A 119 4.19 12.85 15.49
N ALA A 120 4.56 12.64 16.75
CA ALA A 120 3.84 11.73 17.63
C ALA A 120 2.35 12.10 17.75
N ALA A 121 2.03 13.38 17.74
CA ALA A 121 0.64 13.86 17.76
C ALA A 121 -0.12 13.45 16.48
N ALA A 122 0.49 13.58 15.29
CA ALA A 122 -0.12 13.16 14.02
C ALA A 122 -0.30 11.63 13.97
N GLN A 123 0.66 10.86 14.48
CA GLN A 123 0.56 9.41 14.57
C GLN A 123 -0.60 8.98 15.47
N ARG A 124 -0.74 9.59 16.66
CA ARG A 124 -1.84 9.30 17.60
C ARG A 124 -3.19 9.67 16.98
N ALA A 125 -3.32 10.85 16.38
CA ALA A 125 -4.53 11.27 15.67
C ALA A 125 -4.91 10.32 14.53
N SER A 126 -3.92 9.80 13.81
CA SER A 126 -4.14 8.80 12.76
C SER A 126 -4.65 7.47 13.33
N LEU A 127 -4.09 7.00 14.46
CA LEU A 127 -4.58 5.80 15.15
C LEU A 127 -6.01 6.00 15.68
N ASP A 128 -6.33 7.19 16.19
CA ASP A 128 -7.70 7.54 16.60
C ASP A 128 -8.67 7.48 15.42
N ARG A 129 -8.27 8.08 14.29
CA ARG A 129 -9.07 8.08 13.05
C ARG A 129 -9.43 6.67 12.57
N VAL A 130 -8.55 5.70 12.76
CA VAL A 130 -8.79 4.31 12.34
C VAL A 130 -9.45 3.47 13.44
N GLY A 131 -9.97 4.07 14.52
CA GLY A 131 -10.69 3.39 15.58
C GLY A 131 -9.81 2.67 16.59
N LEU A 132 -8.58 3.15 16.80
CA LEU A 132 -7.64 2.63 17.81
C LEU A 132 -7.47 3.58 19.00
N SER A 133 -8.43 4.49 19.24
CA SER A 133 -8.44 5.35 20.42
C SER A 133 -8.34 4.53 21.71
N GLY A 134 -7.47 4.97 22.62
CA GLY A 134 -7.19 4.27 23.88
C GLY A 134 -6.39 2.97 23.74
N ARG A 135 -5.88 2.65 22.53
CA ARG A 135 -5.08 1.44 22.26
C ARG A 135 -3.68 1.74 21.73
N HIS A 136 -3.28 3.01 21.70
CA HIS A 136 -1.97 3.43 21.15
C HIS A 136 -0.80 2.72 21.81
N ASP A 137 -0.87 2.56 23.14
CA ASP A 137 0.18 2.00 23.96
C ASP A 137 -0.05 0.50 24.29
N LEU A 138 -1.02 -0.16 23.63
CA LEU A 138 -1.21 -1.60 23.71
C LEU A 138 -0.23 -2.33 22.81
N LEU A 139 0.41 -3.38 23.33
CA LEU A 139 1.27 -4.27 22.54
C LEU A 139 0.48 -4.92 21.41
N ALA A 140 1.07 -5.03 20.21
CA ALA A 140 0.41 -5.59 19.03
C ALA A 140 -0.10 -7.02 19.24
N ARG A 141 0.57 -7.84 20.06
CA ARG A 141 0.09 -9.18 20.45
C ARG A 141 -1.27 -9.19 21.16
N ARG A 142 -1.69 -8.07 21.76
CA ARG A 142 -2.99 -7.92 22.44
C ARG A 142 -4.09 -7.39 21.54
N LEU A 143 -3.76 -7.01 20.30
CA LEU A 143 -4.70 -6.50 19.32
C LEU A 143 -5.31 -7.64 18.51
N SER A 144 -6.60 -7.52 18.16
CA SER A 144 -7.24 -8.43 17.20
C SER A 144 -6.62 -8.26 15.80
N GLN A 145 -6.86 -9.21 14.89
CA GLN A 145 -6.37 -9.10 13.51
C GLN A 145 -6.92 -7.86 12.80
N GLY A 146 -8.19 -7.52 13.03
CA GLY A 146 -8.79 -6.29 12.51
C GLY A 146 -8.11 -5.03 13.07
N GLN A 147 -7.83 -5.00 14.38
CA GLN A 147 -7.10 -3.89 15.00
C GLN A 147 -5.65 -3.78 14.47
N LYS A 148 -4.97 -4.91 14.29
CA LYS A 148 -3.66 -4.95 13.63
C LYS A 148 -3.74 -4.38 12.21
N ARG A 149 -4.79 -4.72 11.44
CA ARG A 149 -5.00 -4.20 10.09
C ARG A 149 -5.24 -2.70 10.07
N ARG A 150 -5.95 -2.17 11.07
CA ARG A 150 -6.19 -0.73 11.22
C ARG A 150 -4.90 0.09 11.43
N ILE A 151 -3.81 -0.48 12.00
CA ILE A 151 -2.49 0.18 12.03
C ILE A 151 -1.96 0.42 10.59
N GLY A 152 -2.18 -0.54 9.69
CA GLY A 152 -1.88 -0.36 8.26
C GLY A 152 -2.68 0.78 7.62
N LEU A 153 -3.97 0.94 7.98
CA LEU A 153 -4.79 2.07 7.53
C LEU A 153 -4.28 3.40 8.08
N ALA A 154 -3.82 3.43 9.35
CA ALA A 154 -3.20 4.62 9.93
C ALA A 154 -1.93 5.02 9.15
N ARG A 155 -1.10 4.05 8.73
CA ARG A 155 0.06 4.28 7.87
C ARG A 155 -0.35 4.88 6.52
N LEU A 156 -1.40 4.35 5.86
CA LEU A 156 -1.93 4.91 4.61
C LEU A 156 -2.37 6.37 4.81
N SER A 157 -3.07 6.66 5.91
CA SER A 157 -3.58 8.01 6.17
C SER A 157 -2.48 9.05 6.38
N LEU A 158 -1.26 8.66 6.72
CA LEU A 158 -0.10 9.53 6.91
C LEU A 158 0.84 9.56 5.69
N SER A 159 0.61 8.70 4.70
CA SER A 159 1.49 8.59 3.53
C SER A 159 1.21 9.69 2.50
N GLU A 160 2.29 10.28 1.99
CA GLU A 160 2.28 11.21 0.86
C GLU A 160 2.81 10.56 -0.43
N LYS A 161 3.13 9.26 -0.37
CA LYS A 161 3.65 8.53 -1.53
C LYS A 161 2.61 8.46 -2.64
N PRO A 162 2.95 8.77 -3.90
CA PRO A 162 2.00 8.86 -4.99
C PRO A 162 1.39 7.51 -5.41
N LEU A 163 2.07 6.39 -5.19
CA LEU A 163 1.60 5.07 -5.57
C LEU A 163 1.37 4.18 -4.35
N TRP A 164 0.13 3.72 -4.18
CA TRP A 164 -0.22 2.70 -3.20
C TRP A 164 -0.38 1.32 -3.85
N LEU A 165 0.32 0.33 -3.34
CA LEU A 165 0.23 -1.07 -3.73
C LEU A 165 -0.38 -1.84 -2.56
N LEU A 166 -1.62 -2.29 -2.70
CA LEU A 166 -2.45 -2.78 -1.59
C LEU A 166 -2.87 -4.23 -1.83
N ASP A 167 -2.35 -5.14 -1.01
CA ASP A 167 -2.61 -6.58 -1.13
C ASP A 167 -3.65 -7.02 -0.09
N GLU A 168 -4.86 -7.37 -0.57
CA GLU A 168 -6.03 -7.75 0.24
C GLU A 168 -6.29 -6.76 1.40
N PRO A 169 -6.40 -5.45 1.13
CA PRO A 169 -6.37 -4.41 2.16
C PRO A 169 -7.54 -4.47 3.14
N THR A 170 -8.67 -5.02 2.72
CA THR A 170 -9.90 -5.13 3.53
C THR A 170 -10.00 -6.43 4.33
N ASN A 171 -9.03 -7.34 4.18
CA ASN A 171 -9.03 -8.60 4.93
C ASN A 171 -9.02 -8.33 6.45
N ALA A 172 -9.84 -9.08 7.19
CA ALA A 172 -10.04 -8.95 8.63
C ALA A 172 -10.63 -7.59 9.10
N LEU A 173 -11.05 -6.72 8.21
CA LEU A 173 -11.79 -5.50 8.56
C LEU A 173 -13.30 -5.80 8.65
N ASP A 174 -13.95 -5.14 9.58
CA ASP A 174 -15.40 -5.03 9.65
C ASP A 174 -15.94 -4.01 8.61
N ALA A 175 -17.25 -3.87 8.51
CA ALA A 175 -17.88 -2.95 7.57
C ALA A 175 -17.42 -1.50 7.74
N GLU A 176 -17.23 -1.05 8.99
CA GLU A 176 -16.72 0.29 9.30
C GLU A 176 -15.28 0.46 8.80
N GLY A 177 -14.41 -0.52 9.07
CA GLY A 177 -13.03 -0.52 8.60
C GLY A 177 -12.92 -0.56 7.08
N ALA A 178 -13.80 -1.32 6.40
CA ALA A 178 -13.85 -1.36 4.95
C ALA A 178 -14.32 -0.02 4.35
N SER A 179 -15.33 0.63 4.96
CA SER A 179 -15.78 1.97 4.57
C SER A 179 -14.68 3.01 4.75
N LEU A 180 -13.98 2.97 5.89
CA LEU A 180 -12.84 3.86 6.14
C LEU A 180 -11.72 3.65 5.12
N PHE A 181 -11.40 2.39 4.79
CA PHE A 181 -10.42 2.09 3.74
C PHE A 181 -10.81 2.72 2.41
N SER A 182 -12.09 2.58 1.98
CA SER A 182 -12.59 3.20 0.75
C SER A 182 -12.42 4.73 0.78
N SER A 183 -12.78 5.37 1.89
CA SER A 183 -12.60 6.81 2.05
C SER A 183 -11.12 7.24 1.96
N LEU A 184 -10.20 6.46 2.53
CA LEU A 184 -8.76 6.75 2.44
C LEU A 184 -8.24 6.62 1.00
N VAL A 185 -8.73 5.63 0.24
CA VAL A 185 -8.38 5.49 -1.18
C VAL A 185 -8.94 6.67 -1.98
N ASP A 186 -10.20 7.02 -1.79
CA ASP A 186 -10.83 8.17 -2.48
C ASP A 186 -10.08 9.48 -2.17
N GLU A 187 -9.74 9.72 -0.91
CA GLU A 187 -8.92 10.88 -0.53
C GLU A 187 -7.55 10.89 -1.23
N HIS A 188 -6.93 9.72 -1.37
CA HIS A 188 -5.65 9.58 -2.04
C HIS A 188 -5.75 9.88 -3.54
N LEU A 189 -6.73 9.30 -4.23
CA LEU A 189 -6.98 9.51 -5.66
C LEU A 189 -7.34 10.96 -5.95
N ASN A 190 -8.22 11.57 -5.14
CA ASN A 190 -8.62 12.97 -5.29
C ASN A 190 -7.46 13.97 -5.12
N ARG A 191 -6.36 13.57 -4.49
CA ARG A 191 -5.12 14.36 -4.39
C ARG A 191 -4.13 14.10 -5.53
N GLY A 192 -4.51 13.29 -6.52
CA GLY A 192 -3.66 12.91 -7.64
C GLY A 192 -2.81 11.65 -7.38
N GLY A 193 -3.05 10.93 -6.30
CA GLY A 193 -2.40 9.64 -6.05
C GLY A 193 -2.91 8.54 -6.97
N MET A 194 -2.24 7.40 -6.96
CA MET A 194 -2.61 6.19 -7.69
C MET A 194 -2.66 4.98 -6.77
N ALA A 195 -3.52 4.01 -7.05
CA ALA A 195 -3.58 2.77 -6.30
C ALA A 195 -3.65 1.53 -7.20
N CYS A 196 -2.86 0.50 -6.88
CA CYS A 196 -3.02 -0.84 -7.41
C CYS A 196 -3.50 -1.75 -6.26
N ILE A 197 -4.68 -2.32 -6.40
CA ILE A 197 -5.36 -3.07 -5.33
C ILE A 197 -5.57 -4.50 -5.79
N ALA A 198 -4.99 -5.47 -5.07
CA ALA A 198 -5.27 -6.87 -5.27
C ALA A 198 -6.37 -7.33 -4.32
N THR A 199 -7.39 -7.99 -4.85
CA THR A 199 -8.49 -8.55 -4.07
C THR A 199 -9.02 -9.84 -4.69
N HIS A 200 -9.66 -10.67 -3.88
CA HIS A 200 -10.36 -11.87 -4.33
C HIS A 200 -11.88 -11.66 -4.43
N LEU A 201 -12.39 -10.51 -4.01
CA LEU A 201 -13.80 -10.10 -4.04
C LEU A 201 -14.20 -9.48 -5.38
#